data_f9f4d28946af88db80361dbe47078de5
#
_entry.id   f9f4d28946af88db80361dbe47078de5
#
_cell.length_a   1.000
_cell.length_b   1.000
_cell.length_c   1.000
_cell.angle_alpha   90.00
_cell.angle_beta   90.00
_cell.angle_gamma   90.00
#
_symmetry.space_group_name_H-M   'P 1'
#
loop_
_entity.id
_entity.type
_entity.pdbx_description
1 polymer ?
#
loop_
_entity_poly.entity_id
_entity_poly.type
_entity_poly.pdbx_seq_one_letter_code
_entity_poly.pdbx_strand_id
1 'polypeptide(L)'
;MENIDRRQFLKKSTLTIAVTSTCLCGLNGCATFTKVGNTPSINPDSFKINNGVLTIDLSKEIILSKIGGSVKIIHKDIPDSLIIARAEDRQFKIASLLCTHRGVELEYKHSQSNFKCASLGGSTFMLNGVKKSGPADKPLKTY
;
A
#
# COMPACT_ATOMS: atom_id res chain seq x y z
N MET A 1 -15.58 -7.99 -48.58
CA MET A 1 -14.40 -8.34 -47.75
C MET A 1 -13.19 -7.67 -48.37
N GLU A 2 -12.81 -6.52 -47.80
CA GLU A 2 -11.60 -5.80 -48.26
C GLU A 2 -10.36 -6.55 -47.76
N ASN A 3 -9.53 -7.00 -48.68
CA ASN A 3 -8.21 -7.55 -48.41
C ASN A 3 -7.31 -6.42 -47.93
N ILE A 4 -7.12 -6.35 -46.64
CA ILE A 4 -6.15 -5.43 -46.01
C ILE A 4 -4.74 -5.98 -46.31
N ASP A 5 -4.02 -5.25 -47.16
CA ASP A 5 -2.64 -5.58 -47.54
C ASP A 5 -1.74 -5.58 -46.30
N ARG A 6 -0.84 -6.59 -46.16
CA ARG A 6 0.12 -6.74 -45.07
C ARG A 6 0.95 -5.47 -44.83
N ARG A 7 1.22 -4.68 -45.87
CA ARG A 7 1.93 -3.41 -45.74
C ARG A 7 1.12 -2.34 -45.02
N GLN A 8 -0.21 -2.31 -45.22
CA GLN A 8 -1.10 -1.39 -44.50
C GLN A 8 -1.26 -1.79 -43.03
N PHE A 9 -1.27 -3.08 -42.75
CA PHE A 9 -1.29 -3.58 -41.36
C PHE A 9 -0.04 -3.18 -40.59
N LEU A 10 1.14 -3.35 -41.19
CA LEU A 10 2.40 -2.94 -40.54
C LEU A 10 2.49 -1.42 -40.32
N LYS A 11 1.99 -0.60 -41.27
CA LYS A 11 1.92 0.85 -41.07
C LYS A 11 0.99 1.26 -39.94
N LYS A 12 -0.17 0.61 -39.81
CA LYS A 12 -1.10 0.84 -38.70
C LYS A 12 -0.52 0.35 -37.36
N SER A 13 0.15 -0.79 -37.36
CA SER A 13 0.81 -1.33 -36.15
C SER A 13 1.98 -0.46 -35.68
N THR A 14 2.76 0.09 -36.64
CA THR A 14 3.87 1.00 -36.31
C THR A 14 3.35 2.32 -35.73
N LEU A 15 2.22 2.83 -36.21
CA LEU A 15 1.60 4.02 -35.63
C LEU A 15 1.07 3.79 -34.21
N THR A 16 0.51 2.63 -33.96
CA THR A 16 0.03 2.24 -32.62
C THR A 16 1.17 2.10 -31.62
N ILE A 17 2.31 1.57 -32.05
CA ILE A 17 3.52 1.46 -31.21
C ILE A 17 4.10 2.84 -30.90
N ALA A 18 4.08 3.78 -31.85
CA ALA A 18 4.55 5.15 -31.62
C ALA A 18 3.69 5.91 -30.58
N VAL A 19 2.37 5.69 -30.58
CA VAL A 19 1.45 6.28 -29.59
C VAL A 19 1.66 5.65 -28.22
N THR A 20 1.90 4.35 -28.14
CA THR A 20 2.23 3.69 -26.87
C THR A 20 3.62 4.08 -26.36
N SER A 21 4.57 4.34 -27.23
CA SER A 21 5.92 4.81 -26.83
C SER A 21 5.89 6.24 -26.27
N THR A 22 5.02 7.11 -26.74
CA THR A 22 4.85 8.45 -26.17
C THR A 22 4.15 8.43 -24.82
N CYS A 23 3.30 7.46 -24.54
CA CYS A 23 2.77 7.23 -23.19
C CYS A 23 3.83 6.66 -22.23
N LEU A 24 4.87 6.02 -22.72
CA LEU A 24 5.98 5.50 -21.90
C LEU A 24 6.91 6.59 -21.38
N CYS A 25 6.94 7.78 -22.00
CA CYS A 25 7.69 8.93 -21.45
C CYS A 25 7.01 9.59 -20.24
N GLY A 26 5.75 9.24 -19.96
CA GLY A 26 5.04 9.61 -18.72
C GLY A 26 5.30 8.65 -17.55
N LEU A 27 6.18 7.67 -17.69
CA LEU A 27 6.44 6.58 -16.73
C LEU A 27 7.25 6.97 -15.49
N ASN A 28 7.54 8.25 -15.27
CA ASN A 28 7.86 8.69 -13.92
C ASN A 28 6.70 8.48 -12.93
N GLY A 29 5.48 8.24 -13.43
CA GLY A 29 4.32 7.82 -12.64
C GLY A 29 4.30 6.34 -12.25
N CYS A 30 4.92 5.43 -13.02
CA CYS A 30 4.94 4.00 -12.69
C CYS A 30 5.79 3.66 -11.46
N ALA A 31 6.84 4.44 -11.19
CA ALA A 31 7.62 4.28 -9.96
C ALA A 31 6.81 4.63 -8.71
N THR A 32 5.79 5.47 -8.85
CA THR A 32 4.88 5.86 -7.76
C THR A 32 3.83 4.79 -7.49
N PHE A 33 3.30 4.13 -8.53
CA PHE A 33 2.32 3.06 -8.38
C PHE A 33 2.87 1.82 -7.66
N THR A 34 4.16 1.53 -7.79
CA THR A 34 4.79 0.40 -7.08
C THR A 34 5.01 0.63 -5.59
N LYS A 35 4.80 1.86 -5.10
CA LYS A 35 4.99 2.22 -3.69
C LYS A 35 3.71 2.23 -2.87
N VAL A 36 2.55 2.24 -3.51
CA VAL A 36 1.24 2.33 -2.86
C VAL A 36 0.62 0.96 -2.72
N GLY A 37 0.20 0.61 -1.51
CA GLY A 37 -0.57 -0.60 -1.21
C GLY A 37 -2.08 -0.34 -1.26
N ASN A 38 -2.85 -1.41 -1.15
CA ASN A 38 -4.33 -1.37 -1.18
C ASN A 38 -4.96 -1.07 0.19
N THR A 39 -4.16 -0.75 1.22
CA THR A 39 -4.69 -0.39 2.54
C THR A 39 -5.45 0.93 2.43
N PRO A 40 -6.75 0.98 2.78
CA PRO A 40 -7.54 2.20 2.70
C PRO A 40 -7.05 3.25 3.70
N SER A 41 -7.21 4.52 3.35
CA SER A 41 -6.96 5.62 4.29
C SER A 41 -8.04 5.66 5.36
N ILE A 42 -7.65 6.02 6.58
CA ILE A 42 -8.59 6.25 7.68
C ILE A 42 -9.57 7.36 7.35
N ASN A 43 -10.79 7.27 7.85
CA ASN A 43 -11.76 8.36 7.74
C ASN A 43 -11.25 9.60 8.50
N PRO A 44 -11.11 10.77 7.87
CA PRO A 44 -10.59 11.98 8.50
C PRO A 44 -11.37 12.42 9.75
N ASP A 45 -12.69 12.16 9.79
CA ASP A 45 -13.56 12.53 10.90
C ASP A 45 -13.51 11.54 12.08
N SER A 46 -12.82 10.41 11.90
CA SER A 46 -12.72 9.34 12.90
C SER A 46 -11.52 9.46 13.83
N PHE A 47 -10.60 10.39 13.60
CA PHE A 47 -9.41 10.50 14.45
C PHE A 47 -9.07 11.94 14.83
N LYS A 48 -8.31 12.07 15.91
CA LYS A 48 -7.73 13.33 16.39
C LYS A 48 -6.30 13.09 16.86
N ILE A 49 -5.45 14.09 16.66
CA ILE A 49 -4.07 14.08 17.14
C ILE A 49 -3.91 15.26 18.10
N ASN A 50 -3.61 14.98 19.36
CA ASN A 50 -3.38 16.00 20.38
C ASN A 50 -2.10 15.65 21.17
N ASN A 51 -1.15 16.55 21.22
CA ASN A 51 0.12 16.38 21.97
C ASN A 51 0.83 15.04 21.69
N GLY A 52 0.85 14.61 20.42
CA GLY A 52 1.47 13.34 19.99
C GLY A 52 0.64 12.10 20.29
N VAL A 53 -0.57 12.24 20.82
CA VAL A 53 -1.50 11.15 21.06
C VAL A 53 -2.52 11.08 19.93
N LEU A 54 -2.56 9.94 19.25
CA LEU A 54 -3.56 9.62 18.24
C LEU A 54 -4.76 8.94 18.91
N THR A 55 -5.94 9.55 18.79
CA THR A 55 -7.20 8.99 19.28
C THR A 55 -8.10 8.66 18.09
N ILE A 56 -8.66 7.46 18.04
CA ILE A 56 -9.54 6.99 16.96
C ILE A 56 -10.91 6.65 17.52
N ASP A 57 -11.94 7.24 16.92
CA ASP A 57 -13.34 6.93 17.19
C ASP A 57 -13.78 5.73 16.33
N LEU A 58 -13.84 4.56 16.94
CA LEU A 58 -14.20 3.31 16.25
C LEU A 58 -15.66 3.29 15.76
N SER A 59 -16.53 4.17 16.29
CA SER A 59 -17.91 4.28 15.81
C SER A 59 -17.99 4.94 14.43
N LYS A 60 -16.99 5.75 14.10
CA LYS A 60 -16.85 6.43 12.80
C LYS A 60 -15.91 5.70 11.83
N GLU A 61 -15.06 4.77 12.34
CA GLU A 61 -14.13 3.99 11.53
C GLU A 61 -14.63 2.57 11.33
N ILE A 62 -15.53 2.41 10.37
CA ILE A 62 -16.24 1.14 10.09
C ILE A 62 -15.26 0.00 9.76
N ILE A 63 -14.13 0.29 9.12
CA ILE A 63 -13.16 -0.73 8.74
C ILE A 63 -12.51 -1.35 9.98
N LEU A 64 -12.11 -0.52 10.95
CA LEU A 64 -11.53 -1.00 12.20
C LEU A 64 -12.58 -1.53 13.19
N SER A 65 -13.87 -1.36 12.93
CA SER A 65 -14.91 -2.02 13.72
C SER A 65 -14.99 -3.53 13.49
N LYS A 66 -14.36 -4.03 12.41
CA LYS A 66 -14.34 -5.46 12.03
C LYS A 66 -12.96 -6.07 12.30
N ILE A 67 -12.94 -7.28 12.86
CA ILE A 67 -11.70 -8.08 12.97
C ILE A 67 -11.16 -8.35 11.55
N GLY A 68 -9.86 -8.18 11.36
CA GLY A 68 -9.21 -8.27 10.06
C GLY A 68 -9.20 -6.96 9.27
N GLY A 69 -9.93 -5.92 9.72
CA GLY A 69 -9.89 -4.60 9.10
C GLY A 69 -8.54 -3.89 9.34
N SER A 70 -8.12 -3.11 8.36
CA SER A 70 -6.92 -2.27 8.49
C SER A 70 -7.06 -0.97 7.72
N VAL A 71 -6.47 0.09 8.26
CA VAL A 71 -6.42 1.41 7.66
C VAL A 71 -5.02 1.99 7.72
N LYS A 72 -4.71 2.95 6.84
CA LYS A 72 -3.47 3.72 6.91
C LYS A 72 -3.75 5.16 7.33
N ILE A 73 -2.79 5.74 8.06
CA ILE A 73 -2.77 7.15 8.44
C ILE A 73 -1.49 7.78 7.90
N ILE A 74 -1.66 8.81 7.08
CA ILE A 74 -0.59 9.68 6.62
C ILE A 74 -0.98 11.10 7.01
N HIS A 75 -0.30 11.65 8.00
CA HIS A 75 -0.64 12.97 8.54
C HIS A 75 0.63 13.72 8.94
N LYS A 76 0.64 15.06 8.73
CA LYS A 76 1.81 15.93 9.00
C LYS A 76 2.27 15.93 10.46
N ASP A 77 1.35 15.75 11.40
CA ASP A 77 1.61 15.76 12.83
C ASP A 77 2.01 14.36 13.38
N ILE A 78 2.14 13.37 12.51
CA ILE A 78 2.65 12.04 12.84
C ILE A 78 3.99 11.85 12.12
N PRO A 79 5.10 11.60 12.83
CA PRO A 79 6.43 11.52 12.22
C PRO A 79 6.57 10.36 11.25
N ASP A 80 5.86 9.27 11.49
CA ASP A 80 5.84 8.08 10.64
C ASP A 80 4.41 7.80 10.14
N SER A 81 4.24 7.57 8.84
CA SER A 81 2.98 7.02 8.33
C SER A 81 2.69 5.67 8.98
N LEU A 82 1.46 5.44 9.39
CA LEU A 82 1.08 4.26 10.17
C LEU A 82 0.12 3.34 9.40
N ILE A 83 0.24 2.05 9.64
CA ILE A 83 -0.79 1.06 9.37
C ILE A 83 -1.37 0.58 10.70
N ILE A 84 -2.68 0.57 10.81
CA ILE A 84 -3.43 0.12 11.98
C ILE A 84 -4.31 -1.04 11.55
N ALA A 85 -4.21 -2.16 12.25
CA ALA A 85 -4.99 -3.36 11.96
C ALA A 85 -5.68 -3.86 13.22
N ARG A 86 -6.96 -4.26 13.11
CA ARG A 86 -7.66 -4.99 14.17
C ARG A 86 -7.39 -6.48 14.00
N ALA A 87 -6.46 -7.00 14.80
CA ALA A 87 -6.06 -8.41 14.72
C ALA A 87 -7.08 -9.35 15.38
N GLU A 88 -7.62 -8.95 16.53
CA GLU A 88 -8.59 -9.71 17.32
C GLU A 88 -9.59 -8.76 17.98
N ASP A 89 -10.54 -9.32 18.75
CA ASP A 89 -11.41 -8.47 19.55
C ASP A 89 -10.60 -7.65 20.53
N ARG A 90 -10.77 -6.31 20.50
CA ARG A 90 -10.03 -5.34 21.32
C ARG A 90 -8.51 -5.34 21.15
N GLN A 91 -7.95 -6.05 20.19
CA GLN A 91 -6.51 -6.04 19.89
C GLN A 91 -6.20 -5.34 18.57
N PHE A 92 -5.51 -4.24 18.68
CA PHE A 92 -5.00 -3.49 17.54
C PHE A 92 -3.50 -3.67 17.41
N LYS A 93 -3.01 -3.76 16.20
CA LYS A 93 -1.59 -3.80 15.85
C LYS A 93 -1.27 -2.58 15.02
N ILE A 94 -0.29 -1.82 15.46
CA ILE A 94 0.10 -0.56 14.85
C ILE A 94 1.56 -0.67 14.46
N ALA A 95 1.86 -0.33 13.22
CA ALA A 95 3.22 -0.36 12.71
C ALA A 95 3.48 0.80 11.74
N SER A 96 4.73 1.05 11.43
CA SER A 96 5.09 1.92 10.31
C SER A 96 4.47 1.39 9.02
N LEU A 97 3.83 2.26 8.25
CA LEU A 97 3.21 1.91 6.97
C LEU A 97 4.24 1.46 5.93
N LEU A 98 5.45 1.99 6.01
CA LEU A 98 6.47 1.83 4.99
C LEU A 98 7.42 0.67 5.28
N CYS A 99 7.56 -0.20 4.30
CA CYS A 99 8.51 -1.31 4.33
C CYS A 99 9.95 -0.81 4.46
N THR A 100 10.71 -1.40 5.38
CA THR A 100 12.09 -1.00 5.67
C THR A 100 13.09 -1.29 4.55
N HIS A 101 12.69 -2.03 3.50
CA HIS A 101 13.54 -2.28 2.32
C HIS A 101 13.57 -1.08 1.35
N ARG A 102 12.41 -0.64 0.84
CA ARG A 102 12.30 0.39 -0.21
C ARG A 102 11.21 1.43 0.03
N GLY A 103 10.63 1.49 1.21
CA GLY A 103 9.55 2.42 1.52
C GLY A 103 8.26 2.17 0.75
N VAL A 104 8.01 0.94 0.30
CA VAL A 104 6.72 0.56 -0.28
C VAL A 104 5.72 0.31 0.84
N GLU A 105 4.46 0.71 0.65
CA GLU A 105 3.41 0.52 1.65
C GLU A 105 3.20 -0.95 1.99
N LEU A 106 2.85 -1.18 3.24
CA LEU A 106 2.48 -2.49 3.77
C LEU A 106 0.97 -2.68 3.73
N GLU A 107 0.56 -3.93 3.63
CA GLU A 107 -0.81 -4.39 3.76
C GLU A 107 -0.92 -5.39 4.91
N TYR A 108 -1.99 -5.32 5.68
CA TYR A 108 -2.29 -6.33 6.69
C TYR A 108 -2.96 -7.55 6.05
N LYS A 109 -2.41 -8.71 6.31
CA LYS A 109 -2.95 -10.02 5.86
C LYS A 109 -3.46 -10.79 7.08
N HIS A 110 -4.74 -10.63 7.40
CA HIS A 110 -5.38 -11.21 8.58
C HIS A 110 -5.21 -12.73 8.65
N SER A 111 -5.51 -13.45 7.56
CA SER A 111 -5.40 -14.92 7.50
C SER A 111 -4.00 -15.46 7.75
N GLN A 112 -2.97 -14.63 7.56
CA GLN A 112 -1.56 -14.99 7.78
C GLN A 112 -0.97 -14.33 9.04
N SER A 113 -1.74 -13.49 9.74
CA SER A 113 -1.34 -12.72 10.91
C SER A 113 -0.01 -11.99 10.70
N ASN A 114 0.08 -11.22 9.61
CA ASN A 114 1.31 -10.51 9.27
C ASN A 114 1.04 -9.21 8.47
N PHE A 115 2.09 -8.38 8.38
CA PHE A 115 2.18 -7.27 7.45
C PHE A 115 3.01 -7.69 6.24
N LYS A 116 2.50 -7.47 5.04
CA LYS A 116 3.16 -7.80 3.78
C LYS A 116 3.38 -6.55 2.94
N CYS A 117 4.59 -6.39 2.43
CA CYS A 117 4.91 -5.33 1.47
C CYS A 117 4.12 -5.51 0.17
N ALA A 118 3.53 -4.44 -0.34
CA ALA A 118 2.75 -4.46 -1.58
C ALA A 118 3.59 -4.67 -2.85
N SER A 119 4.92 -4.61 -2.75
CA SER A 119 5.81 -4.87 -3.88
C SER A 119 5.89 -6.35 -4.25
N LEU A 120 6.12 -6.63 -5.52
CA LEU A 120 6.41 -7.99 -6.01
C LEU A 120 7.68 -8.52 -5.31
N GLY A 121 7.60 -9.72 -4.72
CA GLY A 121 8.68 -10.29 -3.91
C GLY A 121 8.96 -9.52 -2.61
N GLY A 122 8.00 -8.72 -2.15
CA GLY A 122 8.14 -7.87 -0.98
C GLY A 122 8.28 -8.64 0.34
N SER A 123 8.84 -7.94 1.33
CA SER A 123 9.07 -8.50 2.66
C SER A 123 7.78 -8.72 3.44
N THR A 124 7.81 -9.70 4.32
CA THR A 124 6.73 -10.01 5.26
C THR A 124 7.25 -9.83 6.68
N PHE A 125 6.43 -9.24 7.54
CA PHE A 125 6.75 -8.97 8.94
C PHE A 125 5.68 -9.56 9.84
N MET A 126 6.09 -10.10 10.96
CA MET A 126 5.16 -10.48 12.04
C MET A 126 4.47 -9.25 12.62
N LEU A 127 3.39 -9.44 13.37
CA LEU A 127 2.64 -8.32 13.98
C LEU A 127 3.43 -7.54 15.04
N ASN A 128 4.49 -8.12 15.56
CA ASN A 128 5.45 -7.45 16.45
C ASN A 128 6.62 -6.77 15.71
N GLY A 129 6.56 -6.68 14.38
CA GLY A 129 7.56 -6.02 13.55
C GLY A 129 8.75 -6.88 13.13
N VAL A 130 8.93 -8.07 13.67
CA VAL A 130 10.03 -8.97 13.30
C VAL A 130 9.88 -9.40 11.84
N LYS A 131 10.97 -9.32 11.06
CA LYS A 131 10.99 -9.82 9.69
C LYS A 131 10.76 -11.32 9.64
N LYS A 132 9.79 -11.76 8.84
CA LYS A 132 9.50 -13.18 8.57
C LYS A 132 10.18 -13.66 7.29
N SER A 133 10.15 -12.85 6.23
CA SER A 133 10.73 -13.21 4.93
C SER A 133 10.96 -11.96 4.05
N GLY A 134 11.68 -12.15 2.95
CA GLY A 134 11.90 -11.12 1.94
C GLY A 134 13.16 -10.28 2.15
N PRO A 135 13.38 -9.25 1.32
CA PRO A 135 14.66 -8.55 1.22
C PRO A 135 14.92 -7.46 2.27
N ALA A 136 13.99 -7.17 3.19
CA ALA A 136 14.21 -6.17 4.24
C ALA A 136 15.30 -6.62 5.22
N ASP A 137 16.19 -5.70 5.61
CA ASP A 137 17.27 -5.99 6.54
C ASP A 137 16.94 -5.59 7.99
N LYS A 138 15.96 -4.70 8.16
CA LYS A 138 15.57 -4.15 9.46
C LYS A 138 14.14 -4.57 9.83
N PRO A 139 13.86 -4.75 11.14
CA PRO A 139 12.50 -4.95 11.61
C PRO A 139 11.63 -3.72 11.31
N LEU A 140 10.33 -3.92 11.35
CA LEU A 140 9.34 -2.87 11.24
C LEU A 140 9.15 -2.22 12.63
N LYS A 141 9.07 -0.90 12.67
CA LYS A 141 8.74 -0.17 13.90
C LYS A 141 7.27 -0.41 14.25
N THR A 142 7.01 -0.79 15.48
CA THR A 142 5.65 -1.02 16.04
C THR A 142 5.39 -0.07 17.20
N TYR A 143 4.10 0.16 17.52
CA TYR A 143 3.64 1.12 18.51
C TYR A 143 2.65 0.49 19.49
#